data_ce72710a6ebee0c91c529efbde5f4838
#
_entry.id   ce72710a6ebee0c91c529efbde5f4838
#
_cell.length_a   1.000
_cell.length_b   1.000
_cell.length_c   1.000
_cell.angle_alpha   90.00
_cell.angle_beta   90.00
_cell.angle_gamma   90.00
#
_symmetry.space_group_name_H-M   'P 1'
#
loop_
_entity.id
_entity.type
_entity.pdbx_description
1 polymer ?
#
loop_
_entity_poly.entity_id
_entity_poly.type
_entity_poly.pdbx_seq_one_letter_code
_entity_poly.pdbx_strand_id
1 'polypeptide(L)'
;MKKDLFNGKRLKIARVYRGKSIDILAKETNINKKDILAFEENKYKPTLENALKLSNILHFPREYFYDNENIKVLVEDSHFNPNSTLPRMEEISYKEKLIMLRKLFLFFEDYIGFPQLDLPNNLHRGDSMEVLSQKIREHWDLWD
;
A
#
# COMPACT_ATOMS: atom_id res chain seq x y z
N MET A 1 17.11 4.14 -25.13
CA MET A 1 17.09 4.57 -23.70
C MET A 1 15.76 5.22 -23.39
N LYS A 2 14.86 4.56 -22.65
CA LYS A 2 13.67 5.25 -22.12
C LYS A 2 14.17 6.29 -21.12
N LYS A 3 13.87 7.56 -21.38
CA LYS A 3 14.15 8.64 -20.42
C LYS A 3 13.38 8.32 -19.15
N ASP A 4 14.07 8.09 -18.04
CA ASP A 4 13.45 7.90 -16.73
C ASP A 4 12.76 9.20 -16.34
N LEU A 5 11.48 9.30 -16.68
CA LEU A 5 10.64 10.45 -16.33
C LEU A 5 10.16 10.27 -14.88
N PHE A 6 10.31 11.33 -14.09
CA PHE A 6 9.76 11.36 -12.74
C PHE A 6 8.25 11.07 -12.76
N ASN A 7 7.81 10.19 -11.86
CA ASN A 7 6.43 9.74 -11.75
C ASN A 7 5.77 10.32 -10.47
N GLY A 8 5.03 11.39 -10.63
CA GLY A 8 4.36 12.05 -9.51
C GLY A 8 3.31 11.18 -8.80
N LYS A 9 2.70 10.21 -9.50
CA LYS A 9 1.79 9.25 -8.88
C LYS A 9 2.53 8.39 -7.85
N ARG A 10 3.77 7.98 -8.12
CA ARG A 10 4.60 7.24 -7.17
C ARG A 10 5.01 8.11 -5.98
N LEU A 11 5.27 9.40 -6.19
CA LEU A 11 5.49 10.34 -5.08
C LEU A 11 4.26 10.39 -4.16
N LYS A 12 3.07 10.53 -4.73
CA LYS A 12 1.81 10.52 -3.97
C LYS A 12 1.62 9.22 -3.19
N ILE A 13 1.84 8.06 -3.84
CA ILE A 13 1.76 6.74 -3.20
C ILE A 13 2.73 6.65 -2.02
N ALA A 14 4.00 7.02 -2.21
CA ALA A 14 5.00 6.98 -1.14
C ALA A 14 4.62 7.87 0.05
N ARG A 15 4.13 9.08 -0.21
CA ARG A 15 3.66 9.98 0.84
C ARG A 15 2.48 9.41 1.62
N VAL A 16 1.48 8.89 0.91
CA VAL A 16 0.28 8.29 1.52
C VAL A 16 0.65 7.03 2.30
N TYR A 17 1.50 6.17 1.75
CA TYR A 17 2.03 4.99 2.42
C TYR A 17 2.67 5.32 3.78
N ARG A 18 3.36 6.47 3.88
CA ARG A 18 3.94 6.99 5.13
C ARG A 18 2.93 7.74 6.01
N GLY A 19 1.66 7.84 5.63
CA GLY A 19 0.63 8.55 6.38
C GLY A 19 0.85 10.05 6.44
N LYS A 20 1.63 10.62 5.50
CA LYS A 20 1.98 12.05 5.54
C LYS A 20 0.99 12.87 4.71
N SER A 21 0.48 13.97 5.31
CA SER A 21 -0.20 15.01 4.54
C SER A 21 0.81 15.80 3.70
N ILE A 22 0.32 16.55 2.70
CA ILE A 22 1.19 17.44 1.90
C ILE A 22 1.85 18.49 2.79
N ASP A 23 1.13 19.02 3.79
CA ASP A 23 1.65 20.01 4.72
C ASP A 23 2.79 19.47 5.58
N ILE A 24 2.65 18.26 6.07
CA ILE A 24 3.71 17.55 6.84
C ILE A 24 4.93 17.34 5.95
N LEU A 25 4.74 16.81 4.73
CA LEU A 25 5.85 16.56 3.81
C LEU A 25 6.56 17.86 3.41
N ALA A 26 5.81 18.94 3.15
CA ALA A 26 6.37 20.25 2.84
C ALA A 26 7.25 20.78 3.98
N LYS A 27 6.77 20.66 5.23
CA LYS A 27 7.51 21.08 6.43
C LYS A 27 8.80 20.28 6.61
N GLU A 28 8.74 18.95 6.48
CA GLU A 28 9.88 18.07 6.71
C GLU A 28 10.95 18.19 5.62
N THR A 29 10.54 18.39 4.37
CA THR A 29 11.47 18.51 3.23
C THR A 29 11.96 19.93 2.99
N ASN A 30 11.32 20.93 3.61
CA ASN A 30 11.49 22.36 3.31
C ASN A 30 11.25 22.66 1.80
N ILE A 31 10.28 21.97 1.19
CA ILE A 31 9.81 22.19 -0.18
C ILE A 31 8.44 22.85 -0.09
N ASN A 32 8.19 23.86 -0.97
CA ASN A 32 6.91 24.54 -0.98
C ASN A 32 5.76 23.53 -1.27
N LYS A 33 4.67 23.66 -0.54
CA LYS A 33 3.47 22.83 -0.71
C LYS A 33 2.95 22.82 -2.16
N LYS A 34 2.98 23.99 -2.82
CA LYS A 34 2.56 24.11 -4.23
C LYS A 34 3.44 23.28 -5.17
N ASP A 35 4.75 23.22 -4.88
CA ASP A 35 5.71 22.46 -5.68
C ASP A 35 5.48 20.95 -5.50
N ILE A 36 5.25 20.49 -4.26
CA ILE A 36 4.93 19.07 -4.00
C ILE A 36 3.66 18.66 -4.75
N LEU A 37 2.61 19.48 -4.69
CA LEU A 37 1.38 19.24 -5.45
C LEU A 37 1.64 19.14 -6.95
N ALA A 38 2.43 20.07 -7.49
CA ALA A 38 2.77 20.11 -8.90
C ALA A 38 3.62 18.88 -9.32
N PHE A 39 4.50 18.40 -8.44
CA PHE A 39 5.24 17.15 -8.66
C PHE A 39 4.30 15.93 -8.69
N GLU A 40 3.37 15.82 -7.73
CA GLU A 40 2.39 14.73 -7.68
C GLU A 40 1.46 14.70 -8.91
N GLU A 41 1.14 15.88 -9.45
CA GLU A 41 0.32 16.04 -10.65
C GLU A 41 1.11 15.93 -11.97
N ASN A 42 2.43 15.69 -11.91
CA ASN A 42 3.35 15.68 -13.05
C ASN A 42 3.36 16.98 -13.88
N LYS A 43 3.04 18.13 -13.27
CA LYS A 43 3.12 19.43 -13.94
C LYS A 43 4.55 19.81 -14.30
N TYR A 44 5.48 19.53 -13.40
CA TYR A 44 6.92 19.58 -13.62
C TYR A 44 7.64 18.62 -12.67
N LYS A 45 8.89 18.29 -13.01
CA LYS A 45 9.69 17.36 -12.21
C LYS A 45 10.47 18.09 -11.12
N PRO A 46 10.73 17.45 -9.96
CA PRO A 46 11.60 18.01 -8.95
C PRO A 46 13.04 18.14 -9.46
N THR A 47 13.80 19.08 -8.91
CA THR A 47 15.25 19.11 -9.05
C THR A 47 15.87 17.87 -8.42
N LEU A 48 17.12 17.56 -8.73
CA LEU A 48 17.82 16.43 -8.10
C LEU A 48 17.86 16.58 -6.57
N GLU A 49 18.11 17.80 -6.08
CA GLU A 49 18.11 18.11 -4.66
C GLU A 49 16.76 17.79 -4.00
N ASN A 50 15.66 18.25 -4.60
CA ASN A 50 14.32 17.99 -4.08
C ASN A 50 13.95 16.50 -4.16
N ALA A 51 14.35 15.82 -5.23
CA ALA A 51 14.14 14.36 -5.35
C ALA A 51 14.88 13.59 -4.26
N LEU A 52 16.09 13.99 -3.90
CA LEU A 52 16.85 13.40 -2.79
C LEU A 52 16.21 13.68 -1.43
N LYS A 53 15.74 14.91 -1.19
CA LYS A 53 15.00 15.25 0.05
C LYS A 53 13.75 14.40 0.20
N LEU A 54 12.96 14.26 -0.87
CA LEU A 54 11.76 13.43 -0.89
C LEU A 54 12.10 11.95 -0.65
N SER A 55 13.13 11.42 -1.30
CA SER A 55 13.63 10.06 -1.12
C SER A 55 14.00 9.78 0.35
N ASN A 56 14.76 10.67 0.96
CA ASN A 56 15.21 10.52 2.35
C ASN A 56 14.06 10.58 3.35
N ILE A 57 13.17 11.56 3.22
CA ILE A 57 12.04 11.75 4.16
C ILE A 57 10.98 10.66 4.02
N LEU A 58 10.76 10.17 2.81
CA LEU A 58 9.79 9.11 2.56
C LEU A 58 10.38 7.70 2.74
N HIS A 59 11.70 7.59 2.85
CA HIS A 59 12.41 6.29 2.92
C HIS A 59 12.05 5.37 1.76
N PHE A 60 12.08 5.92 0.54
CA PHE A 60 11.97 5.19 -0.71
C PHE A 60 13.22 5.48 -1.55
N PRO A 61 13.80 4.49 -2.25
CA PRO A 61 14.94 4.74 -3.13
C PRO A 61 14.53 5.70 -4.24
N ARG A 62 15.48 6.53 -4.69
CA ARG A 62 15.21 7.53 -5.73
C ARG A 62 14.61 6.91 -6.99
N GLU A 63 15.11 5.75 -7.38
CA GLU A 63 14.69 4.97 -8.55
C GLU A 63 13.20 4.65 -8.53
N TYR A 64 12.62 4.47 -7.34
CA TYR A 64 11.19 4.25 -7.15
C TYR A 64 10.33 5.34 -7.80
N PHE A 65 10.79 6.60 -7.76
CA PHE A 65 10.02 7.73 -8.33
C PHE A 65 10.15 7.86 -9.84
N TYR A 66 10.99 7.06 -10.49
CA TYR A 66 11.23 7.08 -11.94
C TYR A 66 10.73 5.82 -12.63
N ASP A 67 10.22 4.87 -11.87
CA ASP A 67 9.70 3.63 -12.40
C ASP A 67 8.27 3.80 -12.94
N ASN A 68 8.00 3.22 -14.09
CA ASN A 68 6.72 3.29 -14.79
C ASN A 68 5.88 2.01 -14.70
N GLU A 69 6.29 1.02 -13.90
CA GLU A 69 5.50 -0.18 -13.72
C GLU A 69 4.16 0.14 -13.07
N ASN A 70 3.10 -0.04 -13.83
CA ASN A 70 1.71 0.05 -13.39
C ASN A 70 1.16 -1.36 -13.14
N ILE A 71 1.63 -2.03 -12.11
CA ILE A 71 0.89 -3.20 -11.61
C ILE A 71 -0.39 -2.68 -10.97
N LYS A 72 -1.50 -2.78 -11.71
CA LYS A 72 -2.82 -2.44 -11.19
C LYS A 72 -3.25 -3.56 -10.25
N VAL A 73 -3.22 -3.28 -8.96
CA VAL A 73 -3.81 -4.14 -7.93
C VAL A 73 -5.05 -3.44 -7.42
N LEU A 74 -6.19 -4.08 -7.58
CA LEU A 74 -7.42 -3.64 -6.94
C LEU A 74 -7.49 -4.31 -5.55
N VAL A 75 -7.61 -3.51 -4.53
CA VAL A 75 -7.97 -3.95 -3.18
C VAL A 75 -9.39 -3.44 -2.93
N GLU A 76 -10.37 -4.18 -3.51
CA GLU A 76 -11.76 -3.72 -3.50
C GLU A 76 -12.42 -3.89 -2.13
N ASP A 77 -12.02 -4.85 -1.34
CA ASP A 77 -12.74 -5.25 -0.13
C ASP A 77 -11.90 -5.15 1.17
N SER A 78 -11.13 -4.08 1.33
CA SER A 78 -10.55 -3.83 2.66
C SER A 78 -11.62 -3.28 3.59
N HIS A 79 -12.26 -4.16 4.35
CA HIS A 79 -13.20 -3.77 5.40
C HIS A 79 -12.42 -3.41 6.67
N PHE A 80 -12.46 -2.15 7.06
CA PHE A 80 -12.04 -1.76 8.39
C PHE A 80 -13.19 -2.04 9.37
N ASN A 81 -12.84 -2.43 10.60
CA ASN A 81 -13.84 -2.59 11.64
C ASN A 81 -14.69 -1.29 11.70
N PRO A 82 -16.03 -1.38 11.54
CA PRO A 82 -16.91 -0.21 11.57
C PRO A 82 -16.85 0.58 12.89
N ASN A 83 -16.35 -0.03 13.95
CA ASN A 83 -16.11 0.62 15.25
C ASN A 83 -14.70 1.23 15.36
N SER A 84 -13.90 1.18 14.29
CA SER A 84 -12.57 1.80 14.26
C SER A 84 -12.70 3.31 14.15
N THR A 85 -12.10 4.02 15.11
CA THR A 85 -12.00 5.49 15.15
C THR A 85 -10.73 5.98 14.46
N LEU A 86 -10.18 5.23 13.48
CA LEU A 86 -8.96 5.60 12.78
C LEU A 86 -9.12 6.93 12.02
N PRO A 87 -8.17 7.84 12.15
CA PRO A 87 -8.15 9.05 11.33
C PRO A 87 -8.11 8.70 9.83
N ARG A 88 -8.85 9.44 9.01
CA ARG A 88 -8.96 9.18 7.56
C ARG A 88 -7.61 9.01 6.85
N MET A 89 -6.60 9.76 7.26
CA MET A 89 -5.26 9.66 6.66
C MET A 89 -4.59 8.31 6.97
N GLU A 90 -4.80 7.78 8.17
CA GLU A 90 -4.28 6.46 8.55
C GLU A 90 -4.99 5.35 7.78
N GLU A 91 -6.31 5.44 7.65
CA GLU A 91 -7.09 4.50 6.83
C GLU A 91 -6.55 4.41 5.39
N ILE A 92 -6.34 5.57 4.76
CA ILE A 92 -5.78 5.65 3.41
C ILE A 92 -4.35 5.08 3.36
N SER A 93 -3.53 5.36 4.38
CA SER A 93 -2.18 4.80 4.50
C SER A 93 -2.19 3.27 4.60
N TYR A 94 -3.10 2.70 5.40
CA TYR A 94 -3.23 1.24 5.51
C TYR A 94 -3.68 0.60 4.19
N LYS A 95 -4.59 1.24 3.44
CA LYS A 95 -4.97 0.78 2.09
C LYS A 95 -3.77 0.73 1.15
N GLU A 96 -2.93 1.76 1.13
CA GLU A 96 -1.70 1.75 0.31
C GLU A 96 -0.71 0.67 0.75
N LYS A 97 -0.59 0.40 2.05
CA LYS A 97 0.24 -0.70 2.58
C LYS A 97 -0.28 -2.07 2.13
N LEU A 98 -1.60 -2.28 2.16
CA LEU A 98 -2.22 -3.50 1.65
C LEU A 98 -2.01 -3.69 0.15
N ILE A 99 -2.13 -2.61 -0.65
CA ILE A 99 -1.83 -2.64 -2.09
C ILE A 99 -0.37 -3.04 -2.33
N MET A 100 0.56 -2.48 -1.57
CA MET A 100 1.99 -2.81 -1.67
C MET A 100 2.25 -4.28 -1.29
N LEU A 101 1.65 -4.76 -0.20
CA LEU A 101 1.73 -6.15 0.24
C LEU A 101 1.15 -7.10 -0.83
N ARG A 102 0.01 -6.76 -1.42
CA ARG A 102 -0.59 -7.57 -2.49
C ARG A 102 0.30 -7.65 -3.74
N LYS A 103 0.96 -6.53 -4.10
CA LYS A 103 1.94 -6.53 -5.20
C LYS A 103 3.11 -7.47 -4.92
N LEU A 104 3.63 -7.44 -3.69
CA LEU A 104 4.71 -8.32 -3.26
C LEU A 104 4.25 -9.79 -3.29
N PHE A 105 3.04 -10.07 -2.83
CA PHE A 105 2.46 -11.42 -2.88
C PHE A 105 2.36 -11.92 -4.33
N LEU A 106 1.79 -11.11 -5.25
CA LEU A 106 1.68 -11.47 -6.66
C LEU A 106 3.04 -11.70 -7.32
N PHE A 107 4.06 -10.90 -6.95
CA PHE A 107 5.42 -11.13 -7.43
C PHE A 107 5.96 -12.49 -6.99
N PHE A 108 5.75 -12.88 -5.73
CA PHE A 108 6.21 -14.18 -5.24
C PHE A 108 5.39 -15.34 -5.79
N GLU A 109 4.10 -15.15 -6.10
CA GLU A 109 3.22 -16.17 -6.67
C GLU A 109 3.76 -16.71 -8.00
N ASP A 110 4.49 -15.89 -8.78
CA ASP A 110 5.14 -16.29 -10.02
C ASP A 110 6.35 -17.23 -9.78
N TYR A 111 6.93 -17.24 -8.58
CA TYR A 111 8.14 -18.00 -8.25
C TYR A 111 7.91 -19.10 -7.22
N ILE A 112 6.89 -18.98 -6.41
CA ILE A 112 6.59 -19.86 -5.28
C ILE A 112 5.15 -20.34 -5.42
N GLY A 113 4.95 -21.65 -5.52
CA GLY A 113 3.62 -22.25 -5.44
C GLY A 113 3.07 -22.07 -4.02
N PHE A 114 2.15 -21.13 -3.83
CA PHE A 114 1.42 -21.03 -2.56
C PHE A 114 0.39 -22.14 -2.44
N PRO A 115 0.19 -22.70 -1.23
CA PRO A 115 -0.88 -23.65 -1.00
C PRO A 115 -2.22 -23.00 -1.33
N GLN A 116 -3.10 -23.76 -1.96
CA GLN A 116 -4.45 -23.30 -2.20
C GLN A 116 -5.22 -23.22 -0.89
N LEU A 117 -6.21 -22.33 -0.83
CA LEU A 117 -7.09 -22.20 0.32
C LEU A 117 -7.85 -23.53 0.51
N ASP A 118 -7.52 -24.23 1.57
CA ASP A 118 -8.17 -25.48 1.98
C ASP A 118 -9.13 -25.18 3.14
N LEU A 119 -10.42 -25.15 2.83
CA LEU A 119 -11.47 -24.90 3.81
C LEU A 119 -12.27 -26.21 4.05
N PRO A 120 -12.73 -26.44 5.29
CA PRO A 120 -13.60 -27.58 5.59
C PRO A 120 -14.90 -27.49 4.79
N ASN A 121 -15.31 -28.63 4.22
CA ASN A 121 -16.51 -28.71 3.37
C ASN A 121 -17.85 -28.59 4.15
N ASN A 122 -17.78 -28.59 5.47
CA ASN A 122 -18.94 -28.58 6.37
C ASN A 122 -19.23 -27.19 6.95
N LEU A 123 -18.76 -26.11 6.30
CA LEU A 123 -19.09 -24.74 6.67
C LEU A 123 -20.46 -24.36 6.10
N HIS A 124 -21.36 -23.87 6.96
CA HIS A 124 -22.68 -23.42 6.57
C HIS A 124 -22.92 -21.95 6.93
N ARG A 125 -23.64 -21.21 6.07
CA ARG A 125 -23.95 -19.79 6.29
C ARG A 125 -24.77 -19.50 7.57
N GLY A 126 -25.42 -20.52 8.14
CA GLY A 126 -26.20 -20.41 9.39
C GLY A 126 -25.42 -20.71 10.65
N ASP A 127 -24.16 -21.13 10.53
CA ASP A 127 -23.32 -21.43 11.70
C ASP A 127 -22.92 -20.13 12.42
N SER A 128 -22.83 -20.19 13.75
CA SER A 128 -22.28 -19.07 14.52
C SER A 128 -20.77 -18.92 14.24
N MET A 129 -20.22 -17.71 14.51
CA MET A 129 -18.80 -17.45 14.30
C MET A 129 -17.90 -18.38 15.13
N GLU A 130 -18.35 -18.75 16.32
CA GLU A 130 -17.65 -19.68 17.21
C GLU A 130 -17.57 -21.08 16.56
N VAL A 131 -18.68 -21.59 16.01
CA VAL A 131 -18.75 -22.90 15.34
C VAL A 131 -17.90 -22.89 14.08
N LEU A 132 -17.94 -21.81 13.27
CA LEU A 132 -17.12 -21.68 12.08
C LEU A 132 -15.63 -21.66 12.43
N SER A 133 -15.27 -20.88 13.45
CA SER A 133 -13.89 -20.78 13.95
C SER A 133 -13.36 -22.15 14.42
N GLN A 134 -14.17 -22.89 15.18
CA GLN A 134 -13.79 -24.21 15.67
C GLN A 134 -13.57 -25.21 14.53
N LYS A 135 -14.50 -25.26 13.56
CA LYS A 135 -14.38 -26.15 12.39
C LYS A 135 -13.10 -25.86 11.57
N ILE A 136 -12.73 -24.59 11.42
CA ILE A 136 -11.51 -24.19 10.71
C ILE A 136 -10.27 -24.60 11.50
N ARG A 137 -10.25 -24.35 12.82
CA ARG A 137 -9.13 -24.77 13.68
C ARG A 137 -8.92 -26.26 13.66
N GLU A 138 -9.99 -27.06 13.80
CA GLU A 138 -9.94 -28.52 13.72
C GLU A 138 -9.41 -29.01 12.36
N HIS A 139 -9.88 -28.39 11.26
CA HIS A 139 -9.46 -28.76 9.92
C HIS A 139 -7.97 -28.47 9.65
N TRP A 140 -7.47 -27.36 10.17
CA TRP A 140 -6.08 -26.95 10.00
C TRP A 140 -5.16 -27.40 11.14
N ASP A 141 -5.66 -28.24 12.04
CA ASP A 141 -4.92 -28.76 13.20
C ASP A 141 -4.29 -27.64 14.07
N LEU A 142 -5.01 -26.53 14.21
CA LEU A 142 -4.59 -25.37 15.01
C LEU A 142 -5.10 -25.56 16.45
N TRP A 143 -4.29 -26.22 17.26
CA TRP A 143 -4.53 -26.35 18.70
C TRP A 143 -3.89 -25.18 19.43
N ASP A 144 -4.56 -24.70 20.50
CA ASP A 144 -4.05 -23.60 21.37
C ASP A 144 -2.85 -24.07 22.19
#